data_2027de772ce880139b0462ac09708d01
#
_entry.id   2027de772ce880139b0462ac09708d01
#
_cell.length_a   1.000
_cell.length_b   1.000
_cell.length_c   1.000
_cell.angle_alpha   90.00
_cell.angle_beta   90.00
_cell.angle_gamma   90.00
#
_symmetry.space_group_name_H-M   'P 1'
#
loop_
_entity.id
_entity.type
_entity.pdbx_description
1 polymer ?
#
loop_
_entity_poly.entity_id
_entity_poly.type
_entity_poly.pdbx_seq_one_letter_code
_entity_poly.pdbx_strand_id
1 'polypeptide(L)'
;MDLSSFFIKPGYSTAAVDSDPYFDFFLPCFKNSNFYCRYGGFFTSKNLELCAEGLEEFIKNNGTMQLVLTPIFTKEDVDAIKQGLITKEKKIEDNWIQGLNSIKDKFKNNPVRALSWMIAQDPPLLEIKLAIFKDEQGNPLDYESIKRTALADQSVGVFFDQQG
;
A
#
# COMPACT_ATOMS: atom_id res chain seq x y z
N MET A 1 8.94 -8.82 16.78
CA MET A 1 8.22 -9.05 15.51
C MET A 1 8.87 -10.22 14.84
N ASP A 2 8.10 -11.22 14.49
CA ASP A 2 8.60 -12.47 13.93
C ASP A 2 7.49 -13.07 13.04
N LEU A 3 7.74 -13.06 11.74
CA LEU A 3 6.83 -13.62 10.74
C LEU A 3 6.74 -15.15 10.84
N SER A 4 7.71 -15.81 11.46
CA SER A 4 7.67 -17.27 11.71
C SER A 4 6.73 -17.65 12.86
N SER A 5 6.23 -16.69 13.63
CA SER A 5 5.42 -16.93 14.84
C SER A 5 3.98 -17.37 14.56
N PHE A 6 3.52 -17.30 13.31
CA PHE A 6 2.17 -17.73 12.92
C PHE A 6 2.17 -18.58 11.65
N PHE A 7 1.16 -19.43 11.52
CA PHE A 7 1.03 -20.32 10.37
C PHE A 7 0.46 -19.58 9.16
N ILE A 8 1.19 -19.58 8.05
CA ILE A 8 0.73 -19.07 6.76
C ILE A 8 0.22 -20.26 5.93
N LYS A 9 -1.07 -20.22 5.56
CA LYS A 9 -1.66 -21.23 4.66
C LYS A 9 -1.06 -21.10 3.25
N PRO A 10 -1.01 -22.19 2.47
CA PRO A 10 -0.51 -22.16 1.08
C PRO A 10 -1.39 -21.30 0.14
N GLY A 11 -2.61 -20.98 0.54
CA GLY A 11 -3.54 -20.20 -0.26
C GLY A 11 -4.71 -19.67 0.56
N TYR A 12 -5.26 -18.57 0.11
CA TYR A 12 -6.43 -17.88 0.67
C TYR A 12 -7.41 -17.55 -0.44
N SER A 13 -8.71 -17.60 -0.16
CA SER A 13 -9.74 -17.29 -1.14
C SER A 13 -10.82 -16.41 -0.51
N THR A 14 -11.18 -15.33 -1.19
CA THR A 14 -12.32 -14.48 -0.81
C THR A 14 -13.68 -15.14 -1.04
N ALA A 15 -13.71 -16.24 -1.77
CA ALA A 15 -14.94 -17.02 -2.03
C ALA A 15 -15.15 -18.17 -1.04
N ALA A 16 -14.17 -18.51 -0.20
CA ALA A 16 -14.29 -19.57 0.79
C ALA A 16 -14.97 -19.04 2.06
N VAL A 17 -15.95 -19.79 2.57
CA VAL A 17 -16.74 -19.41 3.76
C VAL A 17 -15.86 -19.26 5.01
N ASP A 18 -14.77 -20.03 5.10
CA ASP A 18 -13.89 -20.11 6.27
C ASP A 18 -12.51 -19.45 6.03
N SER A 19 -12.41 -18.52 5.06
CA SER A 19 -11.13 -17.88 4.74
C SER A 19 -11.36 -16.40 4.44
N ASP A 20 -10.79 -15.54 5.28
CA ASP A 20 -10.71 -14.10 5.02
C ASP A 20 -9.23 -13.73 4.84
N PRO A 21 -8.78 -13.48 3.60
CA PRO A 21 -7.39 -13.12 3.31
C PRO A 21 -6.88 -11.94 4.15
N TYR A 22 -7.76 -11.01 4.50
CA TYR A 22 -7.37 -9.88 5.33
C TYR A 22 -7.04 -10.31 6.76
N PHE A 23 -7.96 -11.00 7.44
CA PHE A 23 -7.76 -11.42 8.83
C PHE A 23 -6.75 -12.57 8.97
N ASP A 24 -6.77 -13.51 8.02
CA ASP A 24 -5.95 -14.72 8.10
C ASP A 24 -4.50 -14.50 7.62
N PHE A 25 -4.25 -13.47 6.78
CA PHE A 25 -2.93 -13.24 6.19
C PHE A 25 -2.45 -11.80 6.36
N PHE A 26 -3.13 -10.80 5.75
CA PHE A 26 -2.60 -9.43 5.73
C PHE A 26 -2.47 -8.80 7.11
N LEU A 27 -3.47 -8.97 7.98
CA LEU A 27 -3.46 -8.40 9.32
C LEU A 27 -2.30 -8.94 10.18
N PRO A 28 -2.08 -10.26 10.32
CA PRO A 28 -0.93 -10.78 11.04
C PRO A 28 0.42 -10.43 10.37
N CYS A 29 0.49 -10.42 9.03
CA CYS A 29 1.71 -10.00 8.34
C CYS A 29 2.06 -8.54 8.64
N PHE A 30 1.11 -7.61 8.55
CA PHE A 30 1.36 -6.21 8.90
C PHE A 30 1.76 -6.02 10.37
N LYS A 31 1.13 -6.75 11.30
CA LYS A 31 1.46 -6.66 12.73
C LYS A 31 2.88 -7.15 13.06
N ASN A 32 3.42 -8.06 12.27
CA ASN A 32 4.71 -8.70 12.53
C ASN A 32 5.84 -8.34 11.55
N SER A 33 5.62 -7.36 10.68
CA SER A 33 6.62 -6.88 9.74
C SER A 33 6.96 -5.40 9.93
N ASN A 34 8.07 -4.98 9.35
CA ASN A 34 8.49 -3.59 9.29
C ASN A 34 8.83 -3.11 7.88
N PHE A 35 8.78 -4.01 6.89
CA PHE A 35 8.87 -3.63 5.49
C PHE A 35 7.91 -4.45 4.64
N TYR A 36 7.19 -3.77 3.74
CA TYR A 36 6.33 -4.40 2.76
C TYR A 36 6.66 -3.89 1.37
N CYS A 37 6.98 -4.82 0.47
CA CYS A 37 7.21 -4.52 -0.93
C CYS A 37 6.16 -5.23 -1.80
N ARG A 38 5.54 -4.51 -2.74
CA ARG A 38 4.61 -5.09 -3.70
C ARG A 38 4.94 -4.65 -5.11
N TYR A 39 4.91 -5.60 -6.05
CA TYR A 39 4.98 -5.37 -7.48
C TYR A 39 3.66 -5.74 -8.15
N GLY A 40 3.20 -4.90 -9.07
CA GLY A 40 2.05 -5.14 -9.92
C GLY A 40 0.69 -4.94 -9.27
N GLY A 41 -0.34 -5.20 -10.05
CA GLY A 41 -1.74 -5.07 -9.66
C GLY A 41 -2.23 -3.62 -9.53
N PHE A 42 -3.52 -3.52 -9.22
CA PHE A 42 -4.19 -2.25 -8.97
C PHE A 42 -4.03 -1.83 -7.51
N PHE A 43 -3.92 -0.54 -7.30
CA PHE A 43 -3.93 0.06 -5.97
C PHE A 43 -4.93 1.19 -5.92
N THR A 44 -5.70 1.23 -4.85
CA THR A 44 -6.55 2.37 -4.50
C THR A 44 -6.36 2.71 -3.04
N SER A 45 -6.58 3.95 -2.65
CA SER A 45 -6.58 4.37 -1.25
C SER A 45 -7.55 3.58 -0.37
N LYS A 46 -8.61 3.01 -0.97
CA LYS A 46 -9.55 2.12 -0.27
C LYS A 46 -8.87 0.85 0.29
N ASN A 47 -7.79 0.40 -0.31
CA ASN A 47 -7.00 -0.71 0.25
C ASN A 47 -6.39 -0.34 1.61
N LEU A 48 -6.05 0.94 1.83
CA LEU A 48 -5.56 1.42 3.13
C LEU A 48 -6.67 1.39 4.19
N GLU A 49 -7.91 1.71 3.79
CA GLU A 49 -9.07 1.60 4.68
C GLU A 49 -9.28 0.16 5.15
N LEU A 50 -9.27 -0.80 4.21
CA LEU A 50 -9.43 -2.23 4.51
C LEU A 50 -8.34 -2.75 5.44
N CYS A 51 -7.09 -2.30 5.25
CA CYS A 51 -5.94 -2.73 6.03
C CYS A 51 -5.65 -1.86 7.26
N ALA A 52 -6.53 -0.93 7.62
CA ALA A 52 -6.29 0.12 8.62
C ALA A 52 -5.75 -0.39 9.96
N GLU A 53 -6.26 -1.51 10.47
CA GLU A 53 -5.81 -2.08 11.76
C GLU A 53 -4.38 -2.62 11.67
N GLY A 54 -4.08 -3.38 10.61
CA GLY A 54 -2.73 -3.90 10.40
C GLY A 54 -1.73 -2.80 10.12
N LEU A 55 -2.12 -1.79 9.33
CA LEU A 55 -1.29 -0.63 9.02
C LEU A 55 -0.97 0.22 10.25
N GLU A 56 -1.90 0.36 11.20
CA GLU A 56 -1.61 1.07 12.45
C GLU A 56 -0.46 0.41 13.21
N GLU A 57 -0.50 -0.90 13.40
CA GLU A 57 0.57 -1.63 14.09
C GLU A 57 1.86 -1.63 13.27
N PHE A 58 1.77 -1.79 11.95
CA PHE A 58 2.91 -1.69 11.04
C PHE A 58 3.65 -0.35 11.17
N ILE A 59 2.92 0.76 11.20
CA ILE A 59 3.51 2.10 11.35
C ILE A 59 4.09 2.29 12.76
N LYS A 60 3.43 1.79 13.82
CA LYS A 60 3.99 1.80 15.19
C LYS A 60 5.30 1.01 15.29
N ASN A 61 5.45 0.01 14.45
CA ASN A 61 6.68 -0.79 14.32
C ASN A 61 7.74 -0.13 13.41
N ASN A 62 7.60 1.15 13.07
CA ASN A 62 8.42 1.89 12.10
C ASN A 62 8.40 1.25 10.70
N GLY A 63 7.27 0.66 10.33
CA GLY A 63 7.09 -0.02 9.05
C GLY A 63 7.07 0.96 7.89
N THR A 64 7.70 0.57 6.79
CA THR A 64 7.71 1.29 5.52
C THR A 64 7.26 0.42 4.36
N MET A 65 6.63 1.02 3.35
CA MET A 65 6.09 0.31 2.20
C MET A 65 6.72 0.81 0.90
N GLN A 66 6.97 -0.11 -0.01
CA GLN A 66 7.37 0.22 -1.38
C GLN A 66 6.45 -0.49 -2.37
N LEU A 67 5.75 0.29 -3.18
CA LEU A 67 4.81 -0.23 -4.18
C LEU A 67 5.31 0.11 -5.58
N VAL A 68 5.48 -0.89 -6.43
CA VAL A 68 5.72 -0.73 -7.87
C VAL A 68 4.44 -1.13 -8.58
N LEU A 69 3.67 -0.16 -9.04
CA LEU A 69 2.30 -0.33 -9.48
C LEU A 69 2.15 -0.15 -10.99
N THR A 70 1.16 -0.83 -11.54
CA THR A 70 0.63 -0.49 -12.87
C THR A 70 0.02 0.91 -12.82
N PRO A 71 0.28 1.80 -13.80
CA PRO A 71 -0.16 3.20 -13.75
C PRO A 71 -1.66 3.36 -14.06
N ILE A 72 -2.50 2.62 -13.33
CA ILE A 72 -3.96 2.65 -13.42
C ILE A 72 -4.49 3.07 -12.05
N PHE A 73 -4.88 4.34 -11.94
CA PHE A 73 -5.35 4.94 -10.69
C PHE A 73 -6.69 5.65 -10.88
N THR A 74 -7.42 5.82 -9.79
CA THR A 74 -8.53 6.79 -9.75
C THR A 74 -7.97 8.22 -9.80
N LYS A 75 -8.79 9.17 -10.23
CA LYS A 75 -8.39 10.58 -10.24
C LYS A 75 -8.05 11.05 -8.81
N GLU A 76 -8.85 10.66 -7.85
CA GLU A 76 -8.68 10.99 -6.43
C GLU A 76 -7.34 10.48 -5.88
N ASP A 77 -6.95 9.25 -6.24
CA ASP A 77 -5.67 8.68 -5.82
C ASP A 77 -4.48 9.41 -6.48
N VAL A 78 -4.60 9.78 -7.77
CA VAL A 78 -3.58 10.59 -8.46
C VAL A 78 -3.38 11.93 -7.77
N ASP A 79 -4.47 12.62 -7.46
CA ASP A 79 -4.43 13.91 -6.80
C ASP A 79 -3.85 13.79 -5.37
N ALA A 80 -4.18 12.71 -4.65
CA ALA A 80 -3.62 12.41 -3.33
C ALA A 80 -2.09 12.16 -3.38
N ILE A 81 -1.63 11.36 -4.36
CA ILE A 81 -0.21 11.11 -4.56
C ILE A 81 0.55 12.40 -4.86
N LYS A 82 0.03 13.21 -5.80
CA LYS A 82 0.62 14.52 -6.13
C LYS A 82 0.66 15.44 -4.92
N GLN A 83 -0.43 15.50 -4.16
CA GLN A 83 -0.50 16.31 -2.95
C GLN A 83 0.53 15.86 -1.91
N GLY A 84 0.70 14.55 -1.70
CA GLY A 84 1.71 14.00 -0.79
C GLY A 84 3.13 14.39 -1.20
N LEU A 85 3.45 14.31 -2.48
CA LEU A 85 4.77 14.71 -3.01
C LEU A 85 5.03 16.22 -2.84
N ILE A 86 4.05 17.07 -3.19
CA ILE A 86 4.17 18.53 -3.02
C ILE A 86 4.32 18.91 -1.55
N THR A 87 3.65 18.19 -0.67
CA THR A 87 3.63 18.51 0.75
C THR A 87 4.91 18.08 1.44
N LYS A 88 5.58 17.01 0.98
CA LYS A 88 6.93 16.63 1.41
C LYS A 88 7.93 17.79 1.26
N GLU A 89 7.78 18.60 0.19
CA GLU A 89 8.64 19.77 -0.04
C GLU A 89 8.33 20.94 0.90
N LYS A 90 7.13 21.00 1.49
CA LYS A 90 6.64 22.16 2.26
C LYS A 90 6.57 21.96 3.76
N LYS A 91 7.07 20.83 4.33
CA LYS A 91 6.91 20.44 5.75
C LYS A 91 5.46 20.64 6.20
N ILE A 92 4.63 19.60 6.10
CA ILE A 92 3.27 19.67 6.63
C ILE A 92 3.33 19.86 8.15
N GLU A 93 2.59 20.84 8.63
CA GLU A 93 2.24 20.94 10.04
C GLU A 93 1.56 19.63 10.48
N ASP A 94 2.08 19.00 11.52
CA ASP A 94 1.60 17.76 12.14
C ASP A 94 0.16 17.88 12.74
N ASN A 95 -0.52 19.00 12.48
CA ASN A 95 -1.83 19.31 13.04
C ASN A 95 -2.93 18.30 12.66
N TRP A 96 -2.73 17.51 11.59
CA TRP A 96 -3.69 16.46 11.26
C TRP A 96 -3.60 15.25 12.21
N ILE A 97 -2.42 15.08 12.85
CA ILE A 97 -2.20 13.97 13.79
C ILE A 97 -2.86 14.25 15.15
N GLN A 98 -2.93 15.51 15.55
CA GLN A 98 -3.36 15.90 16.91
C GLN A 98 -4.87 15.78 17.17
N GLY A 99 -5.70 15.68 16.15
CA GLY A 99 -7.17 15.67 16.28
C GLY A 99 -7.86 14.32 16.22
N LEU A 100 -7.14 13.19 16.01
CA LEU A 100 -7.74 11.87 15.84
C LEU A 100 -7.13 10.86 16.82
N ASN A 101 -7.98 10.05 17.44
CA ASN A 101 -7.62 9.17 18.55
C ASN A 101 -6.70 7.99 18.14
N SER A 102 -6.62 7.63 16.84
CA SER A 102 -5.72 6.59 16.35
C SER A 102 -5.37 6.74 14.86
N ILE A 103 -4.25 6.14 14.44
CA ILE A 103 -3.86 6.01 13.03
C ILE A 103 -4.91 5.22 12.25
N LYS A 104 -5.46 4.16 12.86
CA LYS A 104 -6.54 3.33 12.29
C LYS A 104 -7.77 4.18 11.90
N ASP A 105 -8.19 5.10 12.76
CA ASP A 105 -9.35 5.96 12.47
C ASP A 105 -9.10 6.89 11.29
N LYS A 106 -7.86 7.35 11.09
CA LYS A 106 -7.47 8.16 9.94
C LYS A 106 -7.63 7.40 8.63
N PHE A 107 -7.15 6.16 8.59
CA PHE A 107 -7.26 5.31 7.41
C PHE A 107 -8.73 4.99 7.09
N LYS A 108 -9.54 4.71 8.10
CA LYS A 108 -10.97 4.41 7.92
C LYS A 108 -11.79 5.61 7.48
N ASN A 109 -11.55 6.77 8.07
CA ASN A 109 -12.37 7.95 7.82
C ASN A 109 -11.98 8.72 6.56
N ASN A 110 -10.71 8.70 6.17
CA ASN A 110 -10.24 9.40 4.97
C ASN A 110 -8.99 8.72 4.38
N PRO A 111 -9.16 7.59 3.66
CA PRO A 111 -8.05 6.83 3.08
C PRO A 111 -7.26 7.63 2.03
N VAL A 112 -7.90 8.54 1.28
CA VAL A 112 -7.24 9.42 0.30
C VAL A 112 -6.26 10.36 0.98
N ARG A 113 -6.67 10.97 2.10
CA ARG A 113 -5.79 11.84 2.89
C ARG A 113 -4.69 11.06 3.60
N ALA A 114 -5.00 9.84 4.06
CA ALA A 114 -4.01 8.95 4.64
C ALA A 114 -2.91 8.57 3.63
N LEU A 115 -3.28 8.32 2.36
CA LEU A 115 -2.33 8.10 1.26
C LEU A 115 -1.36 9.29 1.10
N SER A 116 -1.90 10.52 0.98
CA SER A 116 -1.10 11.75 0.92
C SER A 116 -0.15 11.87 2.11
N TRP A 117 -0.66 11.63 3.31
CA TRP A 117 0.11 11.73 4.54
C TRP A 117 1.27 10.73 4.60
N MET A 118 1.04 9.47 4.22
CA MET A 118 2.10 8.45 4.21
C MET A 118 3.26 8.81 3.26
N ILE A 119 2.92 9.36 2.08
CA ILE A 119 3.92 9.78 1.08
C ILE A 119 4.70 11.00 1.56
N ALA A 120 4.05 11.90 2.29
CA ALA A 120 4.61 13.17 2.72
C ALA A 120 5.57 13.06 3.92
N GLN A 121 5.62 11.93 4.61
CA GLN A 121 6.53 11.74 5.74
C GLN A 121 8.01 11.79 5.29
N ASP A 122 8.91 12.11 6.22
CA ASP A 122 10.36 12.13 5.99
C ASP A 122 11.09 11.32 7.08
N PRO A 123 11.58 10.12 6.78
CA PRO A 123 11.42 9.38 5.52
C PRO A 123 9.98 8.97 5.22
N PRO A 124 9.60 8.75 3.94
CA PRO A 124 8.24 8.39 3.57
C PRO A 124 7.87 7.01 4.13
N LEU A 125 6.64 6.90 4.66
CA LEU A 125 6.07 5.62 5.08
C LEU A 125 5.62 4.79 3.87
N LEU A 126 5.33 5.45 2.75
CA LEU A 126 4.93 4.83 1.50
C LEU A 126 5.67 5.47 0.33
N GLU A 127 6.42 4.67 -0.40
CA GLU A 127 7.02 5.01 -1.69
C GLU A 127 6.25 4.33 -2.82
N ILE A 128 5.82 5.11 -3.82
CA ILE A 128 5.15 4.59 -5.01
C ILE A 128 6.04 4.80 -6.22
N LYS A 129 6.30 3.71 -6.95
CA LYS A 129 6.97 3.68 -8.24
C LYS A 129 6.00 3.18 -9.30
N LEU A 130 6.07 3.74 -10.51
CA LEU A 130 5.23 3.31 -11.62
C LEU A 130 6.01 2.38 -12.54
N ALA A 131 5.41 1.23 -12.86
CA ALA A 131 5.93 0.34 -13.88
C ALA A 131 5.76 0.97 -15.27
N ILE A 132 6.80 0.99 -16.08
CA ILE A 132 6.73 1.44 -17.46
C ILE A 132 6.70 0.20 -18.36
N PHE A 133 5.55 -0.05 -18.98
CA PHE A 133 5.37 -1.10 -19.95
C PHE A 133 5.82 -0.59 -21.32
N LYS A 134 6.54 -1.42 -22.08
CA LYS A 134 7.09 -1.06 -23.40
C LYS A 134 6.64 -2.06 -24.44
N ASP A 135 6.50 -1.58 -25.69
CA ASP A 135 6.32 -2.43 -26.86
C ASP A 135 7.65 -3.12 -27.26
N GLU A 136 7.60 -3.93 -28.34
CA GLU A 136 8.79 -4.63 -28.87
C GLU A 136 9.88 -3.68 -29.38
N GLN A 137 9.51 -2.43 -29.70
CA GLN A 137 10.41 -1.39 -30.14
C GLN A 137 10.97 -0.56 -28.99
N GLY A 138 10.54 -0.81 -27.74
CA GLY A 138 10.99 -0.12 -26.54
C GLY A 138 10.25 1.17 -26.22
N ASN A 139 9.16 1.50 -26.94
CA ASN A 139 8.35 2.68 -26.66
C ASN A 139 7.36 2.39 -25.52
N PRO A 140 7.05 3.38 -24.66
CA PRO A 140 6.04 3.22 -23.61
C PRO A 140 4.67 2.89 -24.21
N LEU A 141 3.99 1.89 -23.65
CA LEU A 141 2.61 1.57 -24.01
C LEU A 141 1.66 2.66 -23.50
N ASP A 142 0.58 2.89 -24.26
CA ASP A 142 -0.52 3.73 -23.84
C ASP A 142 -1.40 3.03 -22.78
N TYR A 143 -2.27 3.80 -22.13
CA TYR A 143 -3.15 3.33 -21.06
C TYR A 143 -4.04 2.15 -21.49
N GLU A 144 -4.64 2.20 -22.67
CA GLU A 144 -5.55 1.15 -23.15
C GLU A 144 -4.80 -0.16 -23.45
N SER A 145 -3.60 -0.06 -23.98
CA SER A 145 -2.71 -1.19 -24.23
C SER A 145 -2.26 -1.83 -22.91
N ILE A 146 -1.88 -1.03 -21.91
CA ILE A 146 -1.52 -1.53 -20.57
C ILE A 146 -2.70 -2.28 -19.95
N LYS A 147 -3.90 -1.73 -20.01
CA LYS A 147 -5.12 -2.32 -19.45
C LYS A 147 -5.49 -3.67 -20.06
N ARG A 148 -5.10 -3.91 -21.31
CA ARG A 148 -5.34 -5.18 -22.02
C ARG A 148 -4.29 -6.25 -21.73
N THR A 149 -3.17 -5.89 -21.14
CA THR A 149 -2.11 -6.85 -20.83
C THR A 149 -2.47 -7.64 -19.58
N ALA A 150 -2.37 -8.97 -19.64
CA ALA A 150 -2.59 -9.85 -18.47
C ALA A 150 -1.62 -9.54 -17.30
N LEU A 151 -0.50 -8.89 -17.58
CA LEU A 151 0.47 -8.45 -16.56
C LEU A 151 -0.08 -7.36 -15.62
N ALA A 152 -1.09 -6.60 -16.06
CA ALA A 152 -1.72 -5.57 -15.23
C ALA A 152 -2.43 -6.15 -14.00
N ASP A 153 -2.89 -7.39 -14.07
CA ASP A 153 -3.66 -8.06 -13.00
C ASP A 153 -2.77 -8.90 -12.06
N GLN A 154 -1.53 -9.17 -12.46
CA GLN A 154 -0.60 -9.94 -11.62
C GLN A 154 0.01 -9.06 -10.54
N SER A 155 0.06 -9.60 -9.32
CA SER A 155 0.73 -8.92 -8.22
C SER A 155 1.46 -9.91 -7.32
N VAL A 156 2.63 -9.50 -6.84
CA VAL A 156 3.42 -10.20 -5.83
C VAL A 156 3.71 -9.23 -4.70
N GLY A 157 3.47 -9.67 -3.47
CA GLY A 157 3.81 -8.89 -2.28
C GLY A 157 4.68 -9.72 -1.34
N VAL A 158 5.65 -9.07 -0.71
CA VAL A 158 6.56 -9.68 0.25
C VAL A 158 6.61 -8.83 1.50
N PHE A 159 6.45 -9.48 2.64
CA PHE A 159 6.63 -8.88 3.95
C PHE A 159 7.98 -9.30 4.52
N PHE A 160 8.63 -8.37 5.20
CA PHE A 160 9.88 -8.59 5.91
C PHE A 160 9.72 -8.18 7.37
N ASP A 161 10.27 -8.96 8.27
CA ASP A 161 10.43 -8.61 9.68
C ASP A 161 11.85 -8.07 9.97
N GLN A 162 12.19 -7.93 11.24
CA GLN A 162 13.51 -7.43 11.64
C GLN A 162 14.66 -8.42 11.41
N GLN A 163 14.35 -9.66 11.05
CA GLN A 163 15.36 -10.69 10.81
C GLN A 163 15.68 -10.82 9.32
N GLY A 164 14.88 -10.22 8.41
CA GLY A 164 15.07 -10.15 6.96
C GLY A 164 14.39 -11.25 6.20
#